data_2f50c22400ff89c08c5ca4cb96649ecc
#
_entry.id   2f50c22400ff89c08c5ca4cb96649ecc
#
_cell.length_a   1.000
_cell.length_b   1.000
_cell.length_c   1.000
_cell.angle_alpha   90.00
_cell.angle_beta   90.00
_cell.angle_gamma   90.00
#
_symmetry.space_group_name_H-M   'P 1'
#
loop_
_entity.id
_entity.type
_entity.pdbx_description
1 polymer ?
#
loop_
_entity_poly.entity_id
_entity_poly.type
_entity_poly.pdbx_seq_one_letter_code
_entity_poly.pdbx_strand_id
1 'polypeptide(L)'
;MNDFDIYKNGKKRDAGTYIDDAPMYLFNQGVNYESYRMLGAHRGKSFSGKDGYLFAVWAPHAKSVSVVCDGNGWDRNKGRMYKHMDFGIWEVFLEGIEPGQCYKYSIETFRGDIFLKSDPYAFYSEVRPANASITTELDYEWNDKKWIDKRTKTEPYYKPINIYEMHFSSWKTHEDGSYLTY
;
A
#
# COMPACT_ATOMS: atom_id res chain seq x y z
N MET A 1 -14.57 5.32 -12.41
CA MET A 1 -14.37 3.89 -12.10
C MET A 1 -13.02 3.83 -11.46
N ASN A 2 -12.95 3.67 -10.14
CA ASN A 2 -11.67 3.63 -9.43
C ASN A 2 -10.97 2.32 -9.76
N ASP A 3 -9.84 2.40 -10.47
CA ASP A 3 -9.05 1.24 -10.94
C ASP A 3 -8.42 0.40 -9.80
N PHE A 4 -8.70 0.75 -8.53
CA PHE A 4 -8.31 -0.02 -7.34
C PHE A 4 -9.25 -1.20 -7.04
N ASP A 5 -10.26 -1.43 -7.88
CA ASP A 5 -11.29 -2.46 -7.69
C ASP A 5 -10.87 -3.89 -8.09
N ILE A 6 -9.59 -4.16 -8.25
CA ILE A 6 -9.10 -5.50 -8.64
C ILE A 6 -9.60 -6.59 -7.67
N TYR A 7 -9.92 -6.22 -6.44
CA TYR A 7 -10.35 -7.12 -5.38
C TYR A 7 -11.82 -6.98 -4.97
N LYS A 8 -12.59 -6.06 -5.56
CA LYS A 8 -14.00 -5.84 -5.18
C LYS A 8 -14.95 -6.97 -5.52
N ASN A 9 -14.58 -7.89 -6.38
CA ASN A 9 -15.50 -8.91 -6.88
C ASN A 9 -15.37 -10.29 -6.23
N GLY A 10 -14.62 -10.45 -5.15
CA GLY A 10 -14.62 -11.64 -4.28
C GLY A 10 -14.69 -13.01 -5.00
N LYS A 11 -14.21 -13.12 -6.23
CA LYS A 11 -14.21 -14.40 -6.94
C LYS A 11 -13.14 -15.27 -6.34
N LYS A 12 -13.59 -16.28 -5.60
CA LYS A 12 -12.75 -17.37 -5.13
C LYS A 12 -12.09 -18.02 -6.35
N ARG A 13 -10.77 -18.06 -6.36
CA ARG A 13 -10.03 -18.88 -7.29
C ARG A 13 -9.97 -20.30 -6.75
N ASP A 14 -9.65 -21.24 -7.61
CA ASP A 14 -9.51 -22.64 -7.24
C ASP A 14 -8.50 -22.89 -6.13
N ALA A 15 -7.53 -21.96 -5.95
CA ALA A 15 -6.50 -22.02 -4.89
C ALA A 15 -6.85 -21.27 -3.59
N GLY A 16 -7.98 -20.55 -3.50
CA GLY A 16 -8.35 -19.76 -2.31
C GLY A 16 -7.50 -18.52 -2.09
N THR A 17 -6.82 -18.02 -3.12
CA THR A 17 -5.96 -16.83 -3.10
C THR A 17 -6.64 -15.64 -3.75
N TYR A 18 -6.21 -14.42 -3.39
CA TYR A 18 -6.76 -13.15 -3.90
C TYR A 18 -5.98 -12.60 -5.08
N ILE A 19 -4.65 -12.82 -5.10
CA ILE A 19 -3.75 -12.28 -6.13
C ILE A 19 -3.61 -13.24 -7.31
N ASP A 20 -3.64 -12.68 -8.53
CA ASP A 20 -3.46 -13.40 -9.79
C ASP A 20 -2.00 -13.77 -10.05
N ASP A 21 -1.77 -14.91 -10.71
CA ASP A 21 -0.43 -15.36 -11.10
C ASP A 21 0.23 -14.41 -12.10
N ALA A 22 -0.55 -13.83 -13.04
CA ALA A 22 -0.03 -12.96 -14.08
C ALA A 22 0.67 -11.70 -13.52
N PRO A 23 0.06 -10.89 -12.62
CA PRO A 23 0.77 -9.75 -12.01
C PRO A 23 1.96 -10.17 -11.16
N MET A 24 1.93 -11.32 -10.48
CA MET A 24 3.07 -11.83 -9.72
C MET A 24 4.22 -12.26 -10.65
N TYR A 25 3.91 -12.90 -11.76
CA TYR A 25 4.89 -13.25 -12.79
C TYR A 25 5.56 -12.00 -13.37
N LEU A 26 4.76 -11.01 -13.80
CA LEU A 26 5.27 -9.75 -14.35
C LEU A 26 6.12 -8.98 -13.32
N PHE A 27 5.77 -9.05 -12.03
CA PHE A 27 6.56 -8.46 -10.96
C PHE A 27 7.96 -9.10 -10.89
N ASN A 28 8.03 -10.43 -10.89
CA ASN A 28 9.30 -11.15 -10.86
C ASN A 28 10.15 -10.95 -12.13
N GLN A 29 9.52 -10.61 -13.26
CA GLN A 29 10.22 -10.20 -14.48
C GLN A 29 10.69 -8.73 -14.46
N GLY A 30 10.31 -7.95 -13.44
CA GLY A 30 10.64 -6.53 -13.33
C GLY A 30 9.87 -5.62 -14.29
N VAL A 31 8.75 -6.09 -14.84
CA VAL A 31 7.92 -5.36 -15.83
C VAL A 31 6.51 -5.04 -15.34
N ASN A 32 6.20 -5.33 -14.08
CA ASN A 32 4.95 -4.90 -13.47
C ASN A 32 5.10 -3.47 -12.91
N TYR A 33 4.80 -2.46 -13.71
CA TYR A 33 4.88 -1.04 -13.31
C TYR A 33 3.73 -0.61 -12.37
N GLU A 34 2.73 -1.45 -12.18
CA GLU A 34 1.57 -1.21 -11.30
C GLU A 34 1.56 -2.16 -10.09
N SER A 35 2.75 -2.61 -9.64
CA SER A 35 2.90 -3.54 -8.52
C SER A 35 2.25 -3.04 -7.22
N TYR A 36 2.10 -1.72 -7.06
CA TYR A 36 1.37 -1.10 -5.95
C TYR A 36 -0.12 -1.46 -5.90
N ARG A 37 -0.70 -1.96 -6.99
CA ARG A 37 -2.08 -2.47 -7.02
C ARG A 37 -2.19 -3.88 -6.45
N MET A 38 -1.08 -4.60 -6.38
CA MET A 38 -1.00 -5.98 -5.88
C MET A 38 -0.39 -6.04 -4.49
N LEU A 39 0.70 -5.30 -4.27
CA LEU A 39 1.44 -5.26 -3.01
C LEU A 39 0.93 -4.11 -2.13
N GLY A 40 1.05 -4.27 -0.81
CA GLY A 40 0.53 -3.31 0.15
C GLY A 40 -0.71 -3.79 0.87
N ALA A 41 -1.48 -2.84 1.42
CA ALA A 41 -2.74 -3.09 2.10
C ALA A 41 -3.91 -2.47 1.31
N HIS A 42 -4.84 -3.30 0.85
CA HIS A 42 -5.97 -2.91 0.00
C HIS A 42 -7.29 -3.25 0.65
N ARG A 43 -8.17 -2.26 0.78
CA ARG A 43 -9.53 -2.49 1.28
C ARG A 43 -10.34 -3.32 0.29
N GLY A 44 -11.14 -4.26 0.78
CA GLY A 44 -11.97 -5.12 -0.05
C GLY A 44 -12.90 -5.99 0.76
N LYS A 45 -13.42 -7.02 0.12
CA LYS A 45 -14.28 -8.03 0.74
C LYS A 45 -13.63 -9.40 0.71
N SER A 46 -13.77 -10.13 1.82
CA SER A 46 -13.38 -11.55 1.88
C SER A 46 -14.26 -12.41 0.97
N PHE A 47 -13.87 -13.66 0.78
CA PHE A 47 -14.70 -14.65 0.08
C PHE A 47 -16.05 -14.89 0.75
N SER A 48 -16.17 -14.57 2.06
CA SER A 48 -17.43 -14.61 2.80
C SER A 48 -18.26 -13.33 2.64
N GLY A 49 -17.76 -12.32 1.93
CA GLY A 49 -18.42 -11.03 1.70
C GLY A 49 -18.23 -10.00 2.80
N LYS A 50 -17.39 -10.27 3.80
CA LYS A 50 -17.11 -9.33 4.89
C LYS A 50 -16.02 -8.34 4.50
N ASP A 51 -16.18 -7.10 4.97
CA ASP A 51 -15.21 -6.03 4.75
C ASP A 51 -13.92 -6.27 5.55
N GLY A 52 -12.80 -5.76 5.02
CA GLY A 52 -11.48 -5.88 5.61
C GLY A 52 -10.38 -5.43 4.64
N TYR A 53 -9.17 -5.92 4.87
CA TYR A 53 -8.01 -5.59 4.04
C TYR A 53 -7.28 -6.85 3.56
N LEU A 54 -6.92 -6.84 2.29
CA LEU A 54 -5.92 -7.73 1.73
C LEU A 54 -4.53 -7.12 1.96
N PHE A 55 -3.65 -7.88 2.58
CA PHE A 55 -2.25 -7.53 2.75
C PHE A 55 -1.39 -8.41 1.87
N ALA A 56 -0.44 -7.81 1.16
CA ALA A 56 0.49 -8.55 0.32
C ALA A 56 1.90 -7.96 0.36
N VAL A 57 2.90 -8.83 0.44
CA VAL A 57 4.31 -8.43 0.49
C VAL A 57 5.21 -9.44 -0.21
N TRP A 58 6.24 -8.93 -0.87
CA TRP A 58 7.30 -9.76 -1.43
C TRP A 58 8.38 -10.01 -0.39
N ALA A 59 8.53 -11.27 0.02
CA ALA A 59 9.54 -11.72 0.99
C ALA A 59 10.01 -13.15 0.63
N PRO A 60 10.74 -13.34 -0.47
CA PRO A 60 11.05 -14.65 -1.04
C PRO A 60 11.86 -15.55 -0.09
N HIS A 61 12.73 -14.94 0.73
CA HIS A 61 13.62 -15.64 1.65
C HIS A 61 13.06 -15.80 3.07
N ALA A 62 11.82 -15.38 3.31
CA ALA A 62 11.18 -15.59 4.61
C ALA A 62 10.74 -17.04 4.79
N LYS A 63 10.90 -17.56 6.00
CA LYS A 63 10.35 -18.85 6.45
C LYS A 63 8.85 -18.75 6.66
N SER A 64 8.41 -17.67 7.34
CA SER A 64 7.00 -17.32 7.53
C SER A 64 6.83 -15.80 7.59
N VAL A 65 5.67 -15.32 7.16
CA VAL A 65 5.27 -13.92 7.29
C VAL A 65 3.89 -13.86 7.92
N SER A 66 3.68 -12.85 8.75
CA SER A 66 2.37 -12.57 9.35
C SER A 66 2.14 -11.06 9.37
N VAL A 67 0.90 -10.63 9.21
CA VAL A 67 0.49 -9.26 9.50
C VAL A 67 0.20 -9.15 10.99
N VAL A 68 0.79 -8.17 11.63
CA VAL A 68 0.45 -7.74 12.98
C VAL A 68 -0.12 -6.34 12.92
N CYS A 69 -1.28 -6.10 13.53
CA CYS A 69 -2.00 -4.85 13.44
C CYS A 69 -2.89 -4.61 14.66
N ASP A 70 -3.42 -3.39 14.78
CA ASP A 70 -4.33 -3.04 15.87
C ASP A 70 -5.55 -3.97 15.91
N GLY A 71 -6.13 -4.29 14.73
CA GLY A 71 -7.32 -5.11 14.63
C GLY A 71 -7.14 -6.57 15.03
N ASN A 72 -5.91 -7.11 15.02
CA ASN A 72 -5.64 -8.46 15.49
C ASN A 72 -4.89 -8.53 16.83
N GLY A 73 -4.72 -7.37 17.50
CA GLY A 73 -4.01 -7.25 18.76
C GLY A 73 -2.50 -7.49 18.66
N TRP A 74 -1.90 -7.22 17.51
CA TRP A 74 -0.48 -7.42 17.20
C TRP A 74 -0.05 -8.90 17.35
N ASP A 75 -1.00 -9.83 17.27
CA ASP A 75 -0.76 -11.26 17.38
C ASP A 75 -0.42 -11.86 16.01
N ARG A 76 0.85 -12.28 15.84
CA ARG A 76 1.32 -12.91 14.60
C ARG A 76 0.58 -14.20 14.22
N ASN A 77 -0.05 -14.90 15.19
CA ASN A 77 -0.79 -16.13 14.92
C ASN A 77 -2.14 -15.88 14.25
N LYS A 78 -2.71 -14.68 14.44
CA LYS A 78 -3.97 -14.26 13.85
C LYS A 78 -3.85 -13.66 12.46
N GLY A 79 -2.63 -13.32 12.03
CA GLY A 79 -2.36 -12.70 10.74
C GLY A 79 -1.43 -13.49 9.85
N ARG A 80 -1.40 -14.83 9.95
CA ARG A 80 -0.51 -15.68 9.15
C ARG A 80 -0.82 -15.57 7.67
N MET A 81 0.23 -15.37 6.87
CA MET A 81 0.13 -15.16 5.43
C MET A 81 0.38 -16.47 4.67
N TYR A 82 -0.31 -16.62 3.54
CA TYR A 82 -0.07 -17.69 2.57
C TYR A 82 1.05 -17.26 1.62
N LYS A 83 1.97 -18.17 1.31
CA LYS A 83 3.08 -17.97 0.38
C LYS A 83 2.75 -18.50 -1.01
N HIS A 84 2.82 -17.64 -2.01
CA HIS A 84 2.92 -18.05 -3.40
C HIS A 84 4.34 -18.51 -3.69
N MET A 85 4.55 -19.82 -3.65
CA MET A 85 5.89 -20.44 -3.60
C MET A 85 6.78 -20.01 -4.77
N ASP A 86 6.22 -19.98 -6.00
CA ASP A 86 6.97 -19.66 -7.22
C ASP A 86 7.33 -18.18 -7.36
N PHE A 87 6.61 -17.32 -6.64
CA PHE A 87 6.74 -15.87 -6.78
C PHE A 87 7.40 -15.19 -5.58
N GLY A 88 7.44 -15.87 -4.43
CA GLY A 88 7.97 -15.30 -3.18
C GLY A 88 7.10 -14.19 -2.59
N ILE A 89 5.85 -14.09 -3.03
CA ILE A 89 4.84 -13.15 -2.55
C ILE A 89 4.00 -13.85 -1.49
N TRP A 90 3.66 -13.09 -0.45
CA TRP A 90 2.82 -13.53 0.66
C TRP A 90 1.56 -12.70 0.69
N GLU A 91 0.42 -13.33 0.96
CA GLU A 91 -0.86 -12.63 1.10
C GLU A 91 -1.70 -13.15 2.26
N VAL A 92 -2.54 -12.29 2.81
CA VAL A 92 -3.62 -12.64 3.74
C VAL A 92 -4.74 -11.61 3.65
N PHE A 93 -5.97 -12.06 3.71
CA PHE A 93 -7.11 -11.16 3.92
C PHE A 93 -7.51 -11.21 5.40
N LEU A 94 -7.56 -10.05 6.05
CA LEU A 94 -8.02 -9.92 7.43
C LEU A 94 -9.38 -9.20 7.44
N GLU A 95 -10.41 -9.92 7.89
CA GLU A 95 -11.75 -9.37 8.04
C GLU A 95 -11.82 -8.42 9.24
N GLY A 96 -12.66 -7.39 9.16
CA GLY A 96 -12.88 -6.43 10.26
C GLY A 96 -11.76 -5.43 10.51
N ILE A 97 -10.76 -5.39 9.63
CA ILE A 97 -9.75 -4.32 9.67
C ILE A 97 -10.35 -3.07 9.05
N GLU A 98 -10.22 -1.95 9.74
CA GLU A 98 -10.74 -0.64 9.33
C GLU A 98 -9.62 0.30 8.86
N PRO A 99 -9.94 1.38 8.12
CA PRO A 99 -8.98 2.44 7.83
C PRO A 99 -8.43 3.09 9.11
N GLY A 100 -7.17 3.52 9.07
CA GLY A 100 -6.50 4.20 10.17
C GLY A 100 -5.81 3.27 11.18
N GLN A 101 -5.84 1.96 10.99
CA GLN A 101 -5.17 1.01 11.88
C GLN A 101 -3.70 0.84 11.51
N CYS A 102 -2.84 0.82 12.53
CA CYS A 102 -1.42 0.54 12.37
C CYS A 102 -1.18 -0.94 12.09
N TYR A 103 -0.21 -1.22 11.19
CA TYR A 103 0.22 -2.59 10.92
C TYR A 103 1.71 -2.69 10.56
N LYS A 104 2.26 -3.88 10.72
CA LYS A 104 3.59 -4.28 10.25
C LYS A 104 3.57 -5.72 9.74
N TYR A 105 4.61 -6.08 8.98
CA TYR A 105 4.90 -7.47 8.67
C TYR A 105 5.86 -8.06 9.70
N SER A 106 5.44 -9.14 10.35
CA SER A 106 6.27 -9.97 11.22
C SER A 106 6.91 -11.07 10.37
N ILE A 107 8.19 -10.92 10.07
CA ILE A 107 8.95 -11.80 9.17
C ILE A 107 9.84 -12.72 10.01
N GLU A 108 9.68 -14.02 9.85
CA GLU A 108 10.54 -15.05 10.47
C GLU A 108 11.54 -15.56 9.45
N THR A 109 12.81 -15.60 9.83
CA THR A 109 13.88 -16.18 9.03
C THR A 109 14.01 -17.70 9.26
N PHE A 110 14.72 -18.40 8.40
CA PHE A 110 15.05 -19.81 8.61
C PHE A 110 15.96 -20.07 9.83
N ARG A 111 16.60 -19.01 10.37
CA ARG A 111 17.39 -19.09 11.60
C ARG A 111 16.55 -18.93 12.86
N GLY A 112 15.26 -18.56 12.71
CA GLY A 112 14.33 -18.33 13.80
C GLY A 112 14.26 -16.88 14.29
N ASP A 113 15.02 -15.96 13.70
CA ASP A 113 14.92 -14.54 14.02
C ASP A 113 13.59 -13.98 13.52
N ILE A 114 12.99 -13.07 14.30
CA ILE A 114 11.73 -12.41 13.97
C ILE A 114 11.96 -10.91 13.87
N PHE A 115 11.60 -10.33 12.74
CA PHE A 115 11.70 -8.89 12.47
C PHE A 115 10.32 -8.29 12.21
N LEU A 116 10.05 -7.13 12.81
CA LEU A 116 8.91 -6.30 12.45
C LEU A 116 9.34 -5.26 11.40
N LYS A 117 8.72 -5.29 10.24
CA LYS A 117 9.01 -4.40 9.12
C LYS A 117 7.78 -3.62 8.71
N SER A 118 7.97 -2.33 8.40
CA SER A 118 6.97 -1.52 7.73
C SER A 118 6.73 -2.04 6.32
N ASP A 119 5.57 -1.77 5.78
CA ASP A 119 5.22 -2.14 4.41
C ASP A 119 5.91 -1.19 3.42
N PRO A 120 6.73 -1.71 2.48
CA PRO A 120 7.34 -0.87 1.45
C PRO A 120 6.34 -0.29 0.46
N TYR A 121 5.13 -0.83 0.38
CA TYR A 121 4.03 -0.36 -0.47
C TYR A 121 2.90 0.32 0.32
N ALA A 122 3.17 0.74 1.57
CA ALA A 122 2.18 1.45 2.35
C ALA A 122 1.78 2.78 1.70
N PHE A 123 0.48 3.03 1.60
CA PHE A 123 -0.05 4.31 1.14
C PHE A 123 0.00 5.39 2.22
N TYR A 124 0.08 4.99 3.50
CA TYR A 124 0.20 5.89 4.62
C TYR A 124 1.04 5.27 5.75
N SER A 125 1.69 6.10 6.55
CA SER A 125 2.55 5.63 7.64
C SER A 125 2.52 6.59 8.83
N GLU A 126 2.92 6.09 10.00
CA GLU A 126 3.08 6.91 11.20
C GLU A 126 4.15 7.99 11.02
N VAL A 127 3.98 9.06 11.81
CA VAL A 127 5.00 10.11 11.95
C VAL A 127 6.11 9.63 12.87
N ARG A 128 7.36 9.94 12.50
CA ARG A 128 8.53 9.60 13.31
C ARG A 128 8.40 10.16 14.74
N PRO A 129 8.87 9.45 15.77
CA PRO A 129 9.76 8.25 15.74
C PRO A 129 9.04 6.92 15.50
N ALA A 130 7.72 6.89 15.50
CA ALA A 130 6.96 5.70 15.14
C ALA A 130 7.21 5.32 13.66
N ASN A 131 6.93 4.08 13.29
CA ASN A 131 7.26 3.58 11.95
C ASN A 131 6.35 2.43 11.49
N ALA A 132 5.13 2.34 12.00
CA ALA A 132 4.16 1.42 11.43
C ALA A 132 3.57 1.98 10.13
N SER A 133 3.14 1.10 9.27
CA SER A 133 2.28 1.42 8.14
C SER A 133 0.84 1.55 8.64
N ILE A 134 0.01 2.33 7.95
CA ILE A 134 -1.37 2.58 8.32
C ILE A 134 -2.29 2.19 7.18
N THR A 135 -3.34 1.41 7.48
CA THR A 135 -4.40 1.10 6.53
C THR A 135 -5.15 2.38 6.15
N THR A 136 -5.36 2.62 4.86
CA THR A 136 -6.04 3.83 4.39
C THR A 136 -6.93 3.54 3.20
N GLU A 137 -7.89 4.41 2.94
CA GLU A 137 -8.65 4.45 1.70
C GLU A 137 -8.16 5.62 0.85
N LEU A 138 -8.03 5.36 -0.46
CA LEU A 138 -7.73 6.38 -1.46
C LEU A 138 -9.03 6.74 -2.17
N ASP A 139 -9.91 7.44 -1.46
CA ASP A 139 -11.28 7.77 -1.88
C ASP A 139 -11.46 9.23 -2.33
N TYR A 140 -10.35 9.98 -2.44
CA TYR A 140 -10.40 11.37 -2.87
C TYR A 140 -10.89 11.50 -4.33
N GLU A 141 -11.99 12.22 -4.51
CA GLU A 141 -12.53 12.55 -5.83
C GLU A 141 -11.93 13.86 -6.36
N TRP A 142 -11.18 13.76 -7.45
CA TRP A 142 -10.57 14.91 -8.09
C TRP A 142 -11.61 15.74 -8.85
N ASN A 143 -11.71 17.03 -8.53
CA ASN A 143 -12.56 17.99 -9.24
C ASN A 143 -11.74 18.84 -10.23
N ASP A 144 -10.87 18.22 -10.98
CA ASP A 144 -9.88 18.88 -11.85
C ASP A 144 -10.11 18.61 -13.36
N LYS A 145 -11.23 18.01 -13.73
CA LYS A 145 -11.54 17.65 -15.12
C LYS A 145 -11.35 18.80 -16.10
N LYS A 146 -11.78 20.01 -15.75
CA LYS A 146 -11.62 21.18 -16.60
C LYS A 146 -10.14 21.53 -16.85
N TRP A 147 -9.31 21.34 -15.83
CA TRP A 147 -7.87 21.54 -15.95
C TRP A 147 -7.22 20.47 -16.81
N ILE A 148 -7.57 19.20 -16.60
CA ILE A 148 -7.08 18.07 -17.41
C ILE A 148 -7.46 18.26 -18.88
N ASP A 149 -8.73 18.59 -19.18
CA ASP A 149 -9.22 18.82 -20.55
C ASP A 149 -8.51 20.01 -21.24
N LYS A 150 -8.15 21.05 -20.48
CA LYS A 150 -7.35 22.16 -20.97
C LYS A 150 -5.90 21.75 -21.21
N ARG A 151 -5.29 21.00 -20.28
CA ARG A 151 -3.91 20.53 -20.36
C ARG A 151 -3.69 19.65 -21.58
N THR A 152 -4.58 18.69 -21.84
CA THR A 152 -4.47 17.77 -22.99
C THR A 152 -4.55 18.45 -24.35
N LYS A 153 -5.20 19.64 -24.41
CA LYS A 153 -5.33 20.46 -25.63
C LYS A 153 -4.24 21.52 -25.76
N THR A 154 -3.30 21.57 -24.83
CA THR A 154 -2.29 22.62 -24.75
C THR A 154 -0.90 22.01 -24.88
N GLU A 155 -0.08 22.55 -25.78
CA GLU A 155 1.34 22.24 -25.90
C GLU A 155 2.13 23.08 -24.88
N PRO A 156 2.49 22.53 -23.70
CA PRO A 156 3.11 23.32 -22.63
C PRO A 156 4.51 23.81 -23.01
N TYR A 157 5.23 23.05 -23.84
CA TYR A 157 6.60 23.39 -24.25
C TYR A 157 6.73 24.58 -25.17
N TYR A 158 5.63 25.05 -25.78
CA TYR A 158 5.62 26.23 -26.66
C TYR A 158 5.12 27.49 -25.95
N LYS A 159 5.00 27.45 -24.61
CA LYS A 159 4.57 28.62 -23.81
C LYS A 159 5.66 29.06 -22.87
N PRO A 160 5.74 30.39 -22.59
CA PRO A 160 6.62 30.89 -21.55
C PRO A 160 6.31 30.20 -20.21
N ILE A 161 7.34 29.74 -19.54
CA ILE A 161 7.22 29.10 -18.21
C ILE A 161 8.09 29.91 -17.25
N ASN A 162 7.53 30.32 -16.12
CA ASN A 162 8.27 30.86 -15.00
C ASN A 162 8.45 29.77 -13.97
N ILE A 163 9.69 29.42 -13.65
CA ILE A 163 10.03 28.43 -12.62
C ILE A 163 10.65 29.16 -11.45
N TYR A 164 10.05 29.01 -10.28
CA TYR A 164 10.61 29.47 -9.02
C TYR A 164 10.88 28.26 -8.12
N GLU A 165 12.15 28.00 -7.87
CA GLU A 165 12.58 26.90 -7.02
C GLU A 165 12.90 27.42 -5.63
N MET A 166 12.34 26.78 -4.61
CA MET A 166 12.60 27.12 -3.22
C MET A 166 12.53 25.89 -2.32
N HIS A 167 13.27 25.92 -1.24
CA HIS A 167 13.09 24.97 -0.15
C HIS A 167 11.97 25.46 0.76
N PHE A 168 10.77 24.90 0.59
CA PHE A 168 9.53 25.41 1.18
C PHE A 168 9.60 25.52 2.71
N SER A 169 10.07 24.49 3.39
CA SER A 169 10.16 24.43 4.86
C SER A 169 11.15 25.44 5.48
N SER A 170 12.13 25.91 4.71
CA SER A 170 13.11 26.90 5.18
C SER A 170 12.97 28.29 4.54
N TRP A 171 11.96 28.49 3.67
CA TRP A 171 11.72 29.76 2.99
C TRP A 171 11.43 30.89 3.98
N LYS A 172 10.56 30.63 4.94
CA LYS A 172 10.19 31.57 5.99
C LYS A 172 9.74 30.79 7.23
N THR A 173 10.02 31.32 8.39
CA THR A 173 9.57 30.79 9.69
C THR A 173 8.67 31.80 10.38
N HIS A 174 7.92 31.36 11.37
CA HIS A 174 7.27 32.21 12.37
C HIS A 174 8.33 32.91 13.24
N GLU A 175 7.92 33.90 14.03
CA GLU A 175 8.83 34.64 14.95
C GLU A 175 9.44 33.73 16.02
N ASP A 176 8.75 32.66 16.40
CA ASP A 176 9.21 31.62 17.33
C ASP A 176 10.17 30.59 16.71
N GLY A 177 10.49 30.73 15.41
CA GLY A 177 11.35 29.81 14.66
C GLY A 177 10.65 28.56 14.14
N SER A 178 9.36 28.38 14.39
CA SER A 178 8.60 27.26 13.83
C SER A 178 8.36 27.44 12.32
N TYR A 179 8.22 26.32 11.59
CA TYR A 179 7.98 26.37 10.15
C TYR A 179 6.53 26.74 9.84
N LEU A 180 6.35 27.48 8.74
CA LEU A 180 5.03 27.74 8.19
C LEU A 180 4.43 26.42 7.64
N THR A 181 3.12 26.28 7.80
CA THR A 181 2.33 25.20 7.18
C THR A 181 1.62 25.70 5.93
N TYR A 182 1.08 24.77 5.15
CA TYR A 182 0.27 25.07 3.96
C TYR A 182 -1.01 25.83 4.30
#